data_130342c22c2b9613c14a7abed935b7ae
#
_entry.id   130342c22c2b9613c14a7abed935b7ae
#
_cell.length_a   1.000
_cell.length_b   1.000
_cell.length_c   1.000
_cell.angle_alpha   90.00
_cell.angle_beta   90.00
_cell.angle_gamma   90.00
#
_symmetry.space_group_name_H-M   'P 1'
#
loop_
_entity.id
_entity.type
_entity.pdbx_description
1 polymer ?
#
loop_
_entity_poly.entity_id
_entity_poly.type
_entity_poly.pdbx_seq_one_letter_code
_entity_poly.pdbx_strand_id
1 'polypeptide(L)'
;MKQKSMSAKQKAHNKILKYLKNKEIFSIYKDFKKLLKVGNSYAVAVSGGPDSLALAYFCKCFSLQNKTKFFYFIVDHRLRKDSGLEAKKVSANLKKFGINCKILTWKGKKPMSNIQSIARYNRYHLIAKECKKNKTKNLLLGHQIEDLYENFFLRLLRGSGLKGLISMDVTSEDSINGIKIFRPLINIEKLKLINVSKKVFNFFIKDPSNTNDVFTRIRIRKLINELKREGLDLNKLKLSIKNLKDSDRTIKYYVLKNIQENAIYFENKNNFFLKKDFFYQPNEIVFRSLSNVLNKISKRYYSPRGKSLVELINKVKL
;
A
#
# COMPACT_ATOMS: atom_id res chain seq x y z
N MET A 1 -5.88 27.32 -44.30
CA MET A 1 -5.32 27.06 -42.96
C MET A 1 -4.47 25.78 -42.96
N LYS A 2 -3.14 25.88 -42.86
CA LYS A 2 -2.25 24.71 -42.82
C LYS A 2 -2.44 23.98 -41.45
N GLN A 3 -3.02 22.77 -41.44
CA GLN A 3 -3.00 21.89 -40.27
C GLN A 3 -1.56 21.60 -39.89
N LYS A 4 -1.07 22.15 -38.79
CA LYS A 4 0.25 21.81 -38.22
C LYS A 4 0.30 20.30 -37.97
N SER A 5 1.19 19.58 -38.67
CA SER A 5 1.40 18.15 -38.44
C SER A 5 1.85 17.92 -37.00
N MET A 6 1.13 17.07 -36.27
CA MET A 6 1.48 16.72 -34.88
C MET A 6 2.84 16.03 -34.83
N SER A 7 3.71 16.42 -33.89
CA SER A 7 5.00 15.76 -33.67
C SER A 7 4.83 14.29 -33.34
N ALA A 8 5.81 13.43 -33.64
CA ALA A 8 5.80 12.00 -33.30
C ALA A 8 5.56 11.76 -31.80
N LYS A 9 6.12 12.63 -30.95
CA LYS A 9 5.92 12.61 -29.48
C LYS A 9 4.45 12.87 -29.12
N GLN A 10 3.80 13.81 -29.78
CA GLN A 10 2.39 14.16 -29.54
C GLN A 10 1.44 13.06 -30.02
N LYS A 11 1.75 12.40 -31.14
CA LYS A 11 1.02 11.20 -31.62
C LYS A 11 1.12 10.06 -30.62
N ALA A 12 2.32 9.81 -30.05
CA ALA A 12 2.53 8.78 -29.02
C ALA A 12 1.76 9.10 -27.72
N HIS A 13 1.71 10.35 -27.27
CA HIS A 13 0.94 10.79 -26.11
C HIS A 13 -0.56 10.56 -26.31
N ASN A 14 -1.08 10.98 -27.47
CA ASN A 14 -2.49 10.82 -27.81
C ASN A 14 -2.91 9.35 -27.88
N LYS A 15 -2.02 8.47 -28.35
CA LYS A 15 -2.25 7.01 -28.36
C LYS A 15 -2.47 6.44 -26.96
N ILE A 16 -1.80 6.99 -25.94
CA ILE A 16 -1.95 6.57 -24.54
C ILE A 16 -3.21 7.19 -23.93
N LEU A 17 -3.40 8.49 -24.11
CA LEU A 17 -4.51 9.23 -23.51
C LEU A 17 -5.87 8.89 -24.14
N LYS A 18 -5.92 8.27 -25.33
CA LYS A 18 -7.18 7.89 -25.98
C LYS A 18 -8.09 7.01 -25.13
N TYR A 19 -7.52 6.15 -24.29
CA TYR A 19 -8.30 5.26 -23.42
C TYR A 19 -9.03 6.01 -22.30
N LEU A 20 -8.61 7.24 -21.95
CA LEU A 20 -9.34 8.11 -21.03
C LEU A 20 -10.67 8.64 -21.62
N LYS A 21 -10.94 8.46 -22.92
CA LYS A 21 -12.26 8.74 -23.50
C LYS A 21 -13.33 7.77 -23.00
N ASN A 22 -12.95 6.59 -22.49
CA ASN A 22 -13.88 5.66 -21.86
C ASN A 22 -14.32 6.22 -20.50
N LYS A 23 -15.64 6.39 -20.30
CA LYS A 23 -16.23 6.99 -19.09
C LYS A 23 -15.79 6.31 -17.80
N GLU A 24 -15.77 4.96 -17.76
CA GLU A 24 -15.34 4.20 -16.59
C GLU A 24 -13.86 4.43 -16.25
N ILE A 25 -12.98 4.33 -17.25
CA ILE A 25 -11.53 4.56 -17.07
C ILE A 25 -11.26 5.99 -16.62
N PHE A 26 -11.98 6.96 -17.20
CA PHE A 26 -11.85 8.36 -16.83
C PHE A 26 -12.31 8.65 -15.41
N SER A 27 -13.42 8.04 -14.96
CA SER A 27 -13.90 8.18 -13.59
C SER A 27 -12.86 7.72 -12.57
N ILE A 28 -12.26 6.53 -12.79
CA ILE A 28 -11.20 6.00 -11.92
C ILE A 28 -9.98 6.94 -11.96
N TYR A 29 -9.58 7.40 -13.13
CA TYR A 29 -8.46 8.32 -13.29
C TYR A 29 -8.69 9.67 -12.59
N LYS A 30 -9.90 10.20 -12.62
CA LYS A 30 -10.28 11.44 -11.94
C LYS A 30 -10.06 11.32 -10.42
N ASP A 31 -10.45 10.21 -9.82
CA ASP A 31 -10.26 9.99 -8.38
C ASP A 31 -8.80 9.70 -8.03
N PHE A 32 -8.10 8.91 -8.85
CA PHE A 32 -6.66 8.71 -8.75
C PHE A 32 -5.89 10.05 -8.76
N LYS A 33 -6.23 10.95 -9.67
CA LYS A 33 -5.57 12.26 -9.83
C LYS A 33 -5.64 13.13 -8.58
N LYS A 34 -6.76 13.09 -7.85
CA LYS A 34 -6.95 13.88 -6.60
C LYS A 34 -5.98 13.49 -5.48
N LEU A 35 -5.43 12.28 -5.52
CA LEU A 35 -4.55 11.74 -4.48
C LEU A 35 -3.07 12.04 -4.70
N LEU A 36 -2.69 12.54 -5.88
CA LEU A 36 -1.32 12.83 -6.22
C LEU A 36 -1.04 14.34 -6.20
N LYS A 37 0.17 14.69 -5.77
CA LYS A 37 0.66 16.07 -5.80
C LYS A 37 1.56 16.27 -7.02
N VAL A 38 1.27 17.30 -7.80
CA VAL A 38 2.12 17.73 -8.94
C VAL A 38 3.49 18.17 -8.41
N GLY A 39 4.54 17.90 -9.18
CA GLY A 39 5.92 18.25 -8.80
C GLY A 39 6.63 17.21 -7.93
N ASN A 40 5.89 16.32 -7.27
CA ASN A 40 6.48 15.23 -6.51
C ASN A 40 7.05 14.14 -7.43
N SER A 41 7.90 13.27 -6.86
CA SER A 41 8.34 12.04 -7.49
C SER A 41 7.75 10.83 -6.79
N TYR A 42 7.44 9.79 -7.56
CA TYR A 42 6.80 8.58 -7.08
C TYR A 42 7.49 7.33 -7.63
N ALA A 43 7.71 6.33 -6.78
CA ALA A 43 7.99 4.97 -7.19
C ALA A 43 6.68 4.21 -7.42
N VAL A 44 6.64 3.32 -8.39
CA VAL A 44 5.47 2.49 -8.72
C VAL A 44 5.90 1.03 -8.72
N ALA A 45 5.32 0.22 -7.84
CA ALA A 45 5.57 -1.21 -7.84
C ALA A 45 4.65 -1.90 -8.85
N VAL A 46 5.24 -2.59 -9.81
CA VAL A 46 4.54 -3.32 -10.85
C VAL A 46 4.79 -4.82 -10.69
N SER A 47 3.72 -5.61 -10.53
CA SER A 47 3.81 -7.07 -10.44
C SER A 47 3.42 -7.79 -11.74
N GLY A 48 2.89 -7.06 -12.71
CA GLY A 48 2.34 -7.64 -13.94
C GLY A 48 0.89 -8.10 -13.85
N GLY A 49 0.30 -8.12 -12.64
CA GLY A 49 -1.13 -8.33 -12.47
C GLY A 49 -1.96 -7.11 -12.88
N PRO A 50 -3.28 -7.29 -13.11
CA PRO A 50 -4.12 -6.24 -13.70
C PRO A 50 -4.14 -4.94 -12.88
N ASP A 51 -4.17 -5.04 -11.56
CA ASP A 51 -4.24 -3.89 -10.66
C ASP A 51 -2.98 -3.02 -10.76
N SER A 52 -1.80 -3.65 -10.81
CA SER A 52 -0.53 -2.95 -10.94
C SER A 52 -0.30 -2.37 -12.34
N LEU A 53 -0.84 -3.01 -13.39
CA LEU A 53 -0.81 -2.49 -14.75
C LEU A 53 -1.74 -1.28 -14.89
N ALA A 54 -2.96 -1.36 -14.36
CA ALA A 54 -3.88 -0.21 -14.32
C ALA A 54 -3.26 0.98 -13.57
N LEU A 55 -2.61 0.74 -12.42
CA LEU A 55 -1.85 1.76 -11.71
C LEU A 55 -0.76 2.39 -12.58
N ALA A 56 0.05 1.56 -13.25
CA ALA A 56 1.13 2.03 -14.11
C ALA A 56 0.59 2.90 -15.27
N TYR A 57 -0.56 2.52 -15.85
CA TYR A 57 -1.24 3.30 -16.87
C TYR A 57 -1.68 4.68 -16.35
N PHE A 58 -2.35 4.74 -15.20
CA PHE A 58 -2.80 6.00 -14.62
C PHE A 58 -1.63 6.91 -14.24
N CYS A 59 -0.55 6.35 -13.69
CA CYS A 59 0.68 7.10 -13.44
C CYS A 59 1.27 7.68 -14.75
N LYS A 60 1.26 6.91 -15.83
CA LYS A 60 1.71 7.38 -17.15
C LYS A 60 0.82 8.50 -17.67
N CYS A 61 -0.50 8.38 -17.63
CA CYS A 61 -1.42 9.44 -18.01
C CYS A 61 -1.17 10.72 -17.20
N PHE A 62 -0.97 10.59 -15.88
CA PHE A 62 -0.68 11.73 -15.02
C PHE A 62 0.65 12.42 -15.41
N SER A 63 1.70 11.64 -15.69
CA SER A 63 3.00 12.18 -16.11
C SER A 63 2.97 12.91 -17.47
N LEU A 64 2.05 12.53 -18.35
CA LEU A 64 1.86 13.18 -19.63
C LEU A 64 1.12 14.53 -19.53
N GLN A 65 0.32 14.69 -18.48
CA GLN A 65 -0.48 15.88 -18.23
C GLN A 65 0.16 16.84 -17.21
N ASN A 66 1.11 16.34 -16.40
CA ASN A 66 1.69 17.10 -15.29
C ASN A 66 3.21 16.88 -15.21
N LYS A 67 3.96 17.85 -14.69
CA LYS A 67 5.42 17.73 -14.45
C LYS A 67 5.71 16.87 -13.23
N THR A 68 5.37 15.56 -13.28
CA THR A 68 5.54 14.60 -12.19
C THR A 68 6.35 13.41 -12.68
N LYS A 69 7.37 13.00 -11.92
CA LYS A 69 8.26 11.89 -12.25
C LYS A 69 7.78 10.59 -11.63
N PHE A 70 7.74 9.52 -12.43
CA PHE A 70 7.43 8.17 -11.95
C PHE A 70 8.56 7.21 -12.29
N PHE A 71 8.97 6.41 -11.30
CA PHE A 71 9.97 5.35 -11.41
C PHE A 71 9.28 4.01 -11.24
N TYR A 72 9.28 3.18 -12.27
CA TYR A 72 8.56 1.91 -12.27
C TYR A 72 9.52 0.76 -11.97
N PHE A 73 9.16 -0.07 -10.98
CA PHE A 73 9.96 -1.18 -10.50
C PHE A 73 9.19 -2.49 -10.57
N ILE A 74 9.80 -3.51 -11.16
CA ILE A 74 9.34 -4.89 -11.13
C ILE A 74 10.32 -5.65 -10.25
N VAL A 75 9.82 -6.39 -9.24
CA VAL A 75 10.68 -7.20 -8.39
C VAL A 75 10.56 -8.67 -8.80
N ASP A 76 11.65 -9.23 -9.29
CA ASP A 76 11.79 -10.65 -9.55
C ASP A 76 12.38 -11.34 -8.31
N HIS A 77 11.55 -12.12 -7.62
CA HIS A 77 11.91 -12.84 -6.40
C HIS A 77 12.66 -14.16 -6.66
N ARG A 78 12.75 -14.62 -7.90
CA ARG A 78 13.32 -15.92 -8.28
C ARG A 78 12.75 -17.13 -7.50
N LEU A 79 11.49 -17.01 -7.04
CA LEU A 79 10.82 -18.07 -6.30
C LEU A 79 10.27 -19.17 -7.22
N ARG A 80 9.97 -18.80 -8.48
CA ARG A 80 9.52 -19.70 -9.55
C ARG A 80 10.50 -19.66 -10.71
N LYS A 81 10.60 -20.78 -11.44
CA LYS A 81 11.51 -20.92 -12.59
C LYS A 81 11.29 -19.83 -13.66
N ASP A 82 10.02 -19.48 -13.90
CA ASP A 82 9.63 -18.56 -14.97
C ASP A 82 9.50 -17.07 -14.53
N SER A 83 9.75 -16.77 -13.26
CA SER A 83 9.53 -15.40 -12.72
C SER A 83 10.34 -14.33 -13.46
N GLY A 84 11.57 -14.64 -13.86
CA GLY A 84 12.40 -13.73 -14.65
C GLY A 84 11.88 -13.49 -16.06
N LEU A 85 11.33 -14.52 -16.73
CA LEU A 85 10.70 -14.40 -18.05
C LEU A 85 9.41 -13.58 -17.97
N GLU A 86 8.60 -13.79 -16.93
CA GLU A 86 7.40 -12.99 -16.66
C GLU A 86 7.76 -11.50 -16.45
N ALA A 87 8.76 -11.22 -15.63
CA ALA A 87 9.22 -9.84 -15.40
C ALA A 87 9.68 -9.16 -16.70
N LYS A 88 10.41 -9.86 -17.56
CA LYS A 88 10.83 -9.37 -18.89
C LYS A 88 9.63 -9.13 -19.81
N LYS A 89 8.65 -10.06 -19.86
CA LYS A 89 7.41 -9.90 -20.66
C LYS A 89 6.61 -8.67 -20.22
N VAL A 90 6.45 -8.45 -18.91
CA VAL A 90 5.77 -7.28 -18.35
C VAL A 90 6.51 -6.00 -18.75
N SER A 91 7.82 -5.95 -18.56
CA SER A 91 8.64 -4.79 -18.90
C SER A 91 8.58 -4.46 -20.39
N ALA A 92 8.68 -5.46 -21.27
CA ALA A 92 8.57 -5.29 -22.71
C ALA A 92 7.19 -4.77 -23.15
N ASN A 93 6.11 -5.28 -22.53
CA ASN A 93 4.75 -4.79 -22.82
C ASN A 93 4.58 -3.33 -22.40
N LEU A 94 5.00 -2.96 -21.19
CA LEU A 94 4.90 -1.59 -20.68
C LEU A 94 5.76 -0.60 -21.49
N LYS A 95 6.90 -1.04 -22.02
CA LYS A 95 7.78 -0.21 -22.87
C LYS A 95 7.04 0.28 -24.12
N LYS A 96 6.12 -0.51 -24.69
CA LYS A 96 5.27 -0.10 -25.85
C LYS A 96 4.39 1.12 -25.54
N PHE A 97 4.13 1.37 -24.26
CA PHE A 97 3.36 2.53 -23.76
C PHE A 97 4.27 3.63 -23.19
N GLY A 98 5.58 3.56 -23.45
CA GLY A 98 6.56 4.51 -22.94
C GLY A 98 6.70 4.46 -21.40
N ILE A 99 6.42 3.30 -20.79
CA ILE A 99 6.60 3.03 -19.37
C ILE A 99 7.86 2.17 -19.22
N ASN A 100 8.97 2.77 -18.83
CA ASN A 100 10.24 2.08 -18.65
C ASN A 100 10.34 1.53 -17.23
N CYS A 101 10.32 0.21 -17.09
CA CYS A 101 10.42 -0.48 -15.80
C CYS A 101 11.85 -0.96 -15.57
N LYS A 102 12.37 -0.74 -14.35
CA LYS A 102 13.59 -1.38 -13.88
C LYS A 102 13.24 -2.70 -13.17
N ILE A 103 13.83 -3.80 -13.62
CA ILE A 103 13.68 -5.11 -12.98
C ILE A 103 14.71 -5.19 -11.85
N LEU A 104 14.24 -5.46 -10.64
CA LEU A 104 15.03 -5.61 -9.43
C LEU A 104 15.03 -7.10 -9.05
N THR A 105 16.17 -7.74 -9.20
CA THR A 105 16.30 -9.17 -8.95
C THR A 105 16.78 -9.43 -7.54
N TRP A 106 16.05 -10.25 -6.79
CA TRP A 106 16.50 -10.74 -5.49
C TRP A 106 17.57 -11.82 -5.68
N LYS A 107 18.71 -11.66 -4.99
CA LYS A 107 19.88 -12.57 -5.08
C LYS A 107 20.04 -13.46 -3.86
N GLY A 108 19.14 -13.44 -2.88
CA GLY A 108 19.21 -14.25 -1.67
C GLY A 108 18.84 -15.73 -1.92
N LYS A 109 19.13 -16.58 -0.91
CA LYS A 109 18.74 -17.99 -0.94
C LYS A 109 17.19 -18.11 -0.86
N LYS A 110 16.63 -19.10 -1.59
CA LYS A 110 15.20 -19.39 -1.56
C LYS A 110 14.79 -19.81 -0.14
N PRO A 111 13.80 -19.11 0.49
CA PRO A 111 13.39 -19.45 1.84
C PRO A 111 12.62 -20.79 1.86
N MET A 112 12.87 -21.59 2.89
CA MET A 112 12.17 -22.87 3.09
C MET A 112 10.83 -22.68 3.85
N SER A 113 10.72 -21.60 4.65
CA SER A 113 9.51 -21.29 5.42
C SER A 113 9.17 -19.81 5.30
N ASN A 114 7.95 -19.40 5.67
CA ASN A 114 7.48 -18.01 5.66
C ASN A 114 7.73 -17.26 4.33
N ILE A 115 7.69 -17.98 3.21
CA ILE A 115 8.06 -17.52 1.86
C ILE A 115 7.40 -16.18 1.53
N GLN A 116 6.09 -16.03 1.79
CA GLN A 116 5.37 -14.78 1.47
C GLN A 116 5.83 -13.57 2.28
N SER A 117 6.14 -13.78 3.57
CA SER A 117 6.63 -12.71 4.44
C SER A 117 8.02 -12.25 4.01
N ILE A 118 8.91 -13.19 3.72
CA ILE A 118 10.27 -12.92 3.28
C ILE A 118 10.26 -12.26 1.89
N ALA A 119 9.46 -12.76 0.96
CA ALA A 119 9.28 -12.15 -0.35
C ALA A 119 8.75 -10.71 -0.26
N ARG A 120 7.77 -10.48 0.64
CA ARG A 120 7.25 -9.13 0.90
C ARG A 120 8.33 -8.21 1.46
N TYR A 121 9.10 -8.66 2.46
CA TYR A 121 10.20 -7.89 3.04
C TYR A 121 11.24 -7.52 1.97
N ASN A 122 11.72 -8.50 1.20
CA ASN A 122 12.71 -8.28 0.15
C ASN A 122 12.21 -7.35 -0.96
N ARG A 123 10.94 -7.46 -1.34
CA ARG A 123 10.31 -6.53 -2.29
C ARG A 123 10.46 -5.09 -1.84
N TYR A 124 10.04 -4.81 -0.62
CA TYR A 124 10.11 -3.45 -0.10
C TYR A 124 11.54 -2.97 0.10
N HIS A 125 12.43 -3.85 0.55
CA HIS A 125 13.85 -3.52 0.72
C HIS A 125 14.52 -3.13 -0.61
N LEU A 126 14.31 -3.92 -1.67
CA LEU A 126 14.84 -3.63 -3.01
C LEU A 126 14.28 -2.33 -3.58
N ILE A 127 12.96 -2.13 -3.47
CA ILE A 127 12.34 -0.89 -3.94
C ILE A 127 12.83 0.31 -3.12
N ALA A 128 12.97 0.17 -1.80
CA ALA A 128 13.46 1.23 -0.93
C ALA A 128 14.87 1.68 -1.31
N LYS A 129 15.75 0.74 -1.63
CA LYS A 129 17.11 1.04 -2.11
C LYS A 129 17.08 1.89 -3.40
N GLU A 130 16.19 1.56 -4.33
CA GLU A 130 16.04 2.32 -5.57
C GLU A 130 15.34 3.67 -5.34
N CYS A 131 14.39 3.73 -4.41
CA CYS A 131 13.76 5.00 -4.01
C CYS A 131 14.79 6.00 -3.47
N LYS A 132 15.71 5.55 -2.61
CA LYS A 132 16.80 6.39 -2.10
C LYS A 132 17.68 6.92 -3.24
N LYS A 133 18.08 6.07 -4.20
CA LYS A 133 18.87 6.47 -5.37
C LYS A 133 18.17 7.53 -6.22
N ASN A 134 16.86 7.42 -6.38
CA ASN A 134 16.05 8.33 -7.18
C ASN A 134 15.49 9.52 -6.37
N LYS A 135 15.92 9.70 -5.11
CA LYS A 135 15.47 10.76 -4.20
C LYS A 135 13.94 10.85 -4.10
N THR A 136 13.23 9.71 -4.17
CA THR A 136 11.79 9.63 -3.97
C THR A 136 11.44 8.96 -2.65
N LYS A 137 10.43 9.50 -1.94
CA LYS A 137 9.95 8.97 -0.66
C LYS A 137 8.55 8.35 -0.76
N ASN A 138 7.93 8.38 -1.94
CA ASN A 138 6.54 7.97 -2.13
C ASN A 138 6.49 6.71 -2.99
N LEU A 139 5.91 5.62 -2.48
CA LEU A 139 5.73 4.35 -3.19
C LEU A 139 4.25 4.09 -3.45
N LEU A 140 3.87 3.96 -4.71
CA LEU A 140 2.51 3.60 -5.14
C LEU A 140 2.38 2.09 -5.29
N LEU A 141 1.32 1.54 -4.71
CA LEU A 141 0.95 0.11 -4.80
C LEU A 141 -0.44 -0.04 -5.39
N GLY A 142 -0.61 -1.03 -6.26
CA GLY A 142 -1.87 -1.36 -6.91
C GLY A 142 -2.81 -2.22 -6.05
N HIS A 143 -2.98 -1.90 -4.77
CA HIS A 143 -3.99 -2.53 -3.94
C HIS A 143 -5.37 -1.96 -4.27
N GLN A 144 -6.39 -2.79 -4.18
CA GLN A 144 -7.78 -2.50 -4.54
C GLN A 144 -8.74 -2.91 -3.41
N ILE A 145 -10.07 -2.74 -3.59
CA ILE A 145 -11.01 -2.83 -2.48
C ILE A 145 -11.14 -4.24 -1.88
N GLU A 146 -11.01 -5.30 -2.69
CA GLU A 146 -11.05 -6.67 -2.17
C GLU A 146 -9.82 -6.96 -1.30
N ASP A 147 -8.64 -6.34 -1.58
CA ASP A 147 -7.46 -6.43 -0.69
C ASP A 147 -7.74 -5.80 0.68
N LEU A 148 -8.54 -4.72 0.73
CA LEU A 148 -8.97 -4.10 1.98
C LEU A 148 -9.84 -5.06 2.80
N TYR A 149 -10.82 -5.72 2.16
CA TYR A 149 -11.69 -6.69 2.83
C TYR A 149 -10.90 -7.93 3.30
N GLU A 150 -10.04 -8.48 2.45
CA GLU A 150 -9.15 -9.58 2.81
C GLU A 150 -8.29 -9.24 4.02
N ASN A 151 -7.71 -8.04 4.05
CA ASN A 151 -6.88 -7.60 5.16
C ASN A 151 -7.71 -7.44 6.44
N PHE A 152 -8.93 -6.91 6.34
CA PHE A 152 -9.84 -6.75 7.49
C PHE A 152 -10.15 -8.10 8.13
N PHE A 153 -10.61 -9.10 7.35
CA PHE A 153 -10.91 -10.43 7.87
C PHE A 153 -9.66 -11.17 8.38
N LEU A 154 -8.52 -11.05 7.69
CA LEU A 154 -7.25 -11.59 8.18
C LEU A 154 -6.86 -11.06 9.56
N ARG A 155 -7.11 -9.78 9.80
CA ARG A 155 -6.81 -9.12 11.07
C ARG A 155 -7.84 -9.49 12.14
N LEU A 156 -9.11 -9.58 11.77
CA LEU A 156 -10.19 -10.00 12.66
C LEU A 156 -9.93 -11.42 13.21
N LEU A 157 -9.63 -12.38 12.33
CA LEU A 157 -9.32 -13.75 12.70
C LEU A 157 -8.06 -13.91 13.58
N ARG A 158 -7.20 -12.88 13.62
CA ARG A 158 -6.01 -12.84 14.47
C ARG A 158 -6.24 -12.10 15.78
N GLY A 159 -7.47 -11.72 16.10
CA GLY A 159 -7.78 -10.95 17.31
C GLY A 159 -7.16 -9.54 17.31
N SER A 160 -6.97 -8.93 16.16
CA SER A 160 -6.38 -7.59 16.09
C SER A 160 -7.35 -6.55 16.64
N GLY A 161 -6.87 -5.64 17.48
CA GLY A 161 -7.61 -4.45 17.89
C GLY A 161 -7.84 -3.46 16.74
N LEU A 162 -8.53 -2.36 17.03
CA LEU A 162 -8.99 -1.35 16.05
C LEU A 162 -7.90 -0.91 15.06
N LYS A 163 -6.73 -0.49 15.53
CA LYS A 163 -5.60 -0.07 14.68
C LYS A 163 -5.19 -1.16 13.68
N GLY A 164 -5.22 -2.43 14.11
CA GLY A 164 -4.90 -3.57 13.27
C GLY A 164 -5.96 -3.82 12.19
N LEU A 165 -7.25 -3.80 12.55
CA LEU A 165 -8.37 -4.02 11.63
C LEU A 165 -8.37 -3.04 10.47
N ILE A 166 -8.11 -1.77 10.73
CA ILE A 166 -8.11 -0.69 9.73
C ILE A 166 -6.72 -0.39 9.15
N SER A 167 -5.75 -1.28 9.33
CA SER A 167 -4.33 -1.04 8.96
C SER A 167 -4.09 -0.80 7.47
N MET A 168 -5.05 -1.11 6.59
CA MET A 168 -4.95 -0.83 5.17
C MET A 168 -5.76 0.41 4.79
N ASP A 169 -5.09 1.44 4.32
CA ASP A 169 -5.70 2.70 3.88
C ASP A 169 -5.00 3.25 2.62
N VAL A 170 -5.53 4.35 2.07
CA VAL A 170 -4.95 5.10 0.94
C VAL A 170 -3.49 5.41 1.21
N THR A 171 -3.18 5.92 2.41
CA THR A 171 -1.81 6.16 2.88
C THR A 171 -1.51 5.31 4.09
N SER A 172 -0.31 4.78 4.16
CA SER A 172 0.21 4.13 5.36
C SER A 172 1.09 5.11 6.11
N GLU A 173 0.80 5.30 7.40
CA GLU A 173 1.68 6.08 8.29
C GLU A 173 2.99 5.34 8.55
N ASP A 174 2.96 4.00 8.45
CA ASP A 174 4.15 3.18 8.59
C ASP A 174 5.02 3.31 7.34
N SER A 175 6.12 4.01 7.45
CA SER A 175 7.12 4.09 6.39
C SER A 175 7.99 2.84 6.40
N ILE A 176 8.03 2.12 5.29
CA ILE A 176 8.99 1.03 5.11
C ILE A 176 10.32 1.64 4.71
N ASN A 177 11.33 1.54 5.56
CA ASN A 177 12.66 2.13 5.31
C ASN A 177 12.61 3.64 4.95
N GLY A 178 11.73 4.42 5.59
CA GLY A 178 11.57 5.85 5.34
C GLY A 178 10.75 6.19 4.10
N ILE A 179 10.04 5.21 3.51
CA ILE A 179 9.21 5.40 2.31
C ILE A 179 7.73 5.36 2.68
N LYS A 180 7.02 6.40 2.30
CA LYS A 180 5.57 6.50 2.48
C LYS A 180 4.85 5.69 1.41
N ILE A 181 3.94 4.82 1.84
CA ILE A 181 3.17 3.95 0.94
C ILE A 181 1.82 4.60 0.64
N PHE A 182 1.49 4.63 -0.66
CA PHE A 182 0.19 5.08 -1.17
C PHE A 182 -0.51 3.95 -1.92
N ARG A 183 -1.83 3.84 -1.74
CA ARG A 183 -2.70 2.87 -2.42
C ARG A 183 -3.85 3.60 -3.11
N PRO A 184 -3.58 4.31 -4.20
CA PRO A 184 -4.57 5.20 -4.80
C PRO A 184 -5.78 4.48 -5.40
N LEU A 185 -5.70 3.16 -5.60
CA LEU A 185 -6.79 2.35 -6.15
C LEU A 185 -7.54 1.55 -5.09
N ILE A 186 -7.29 1.79 -3.79
CA ILE A 186 -7.83 0.99 -2.67
C ILE A 186 -9.38 0.97 -2.61
N ASN A 187 -10.03 1.95 -3.19
CA ASN A 187 -11.49 2.06 -3.23
C ASN A 187 -12.11 1.55 -4.54
N ILE A 188 -11.31 1.03 -5.46
CA ILE A 188 -11.73 0.59 -6.79
C ILE A 188 -11.91 -0.93 -6.79
N GLU A 189 -12.97 -1.42 -7.41
CA GLU A 189 -13.25 -2.84 -7.58
C GLU A 189 -12.26 -3.50 -8.54
N LYS A 190 -11.86 -4.71 -8.22
CA LYS A 190 -10.91 -5.50 -9.03
C LYS A 190 -11.35 -5.69 -10.47
N LEU A 191 -12.65 -5.95 -10.70
CA LEU A 191 -13.19 -6.13 -12.05
C LEU A 191 -12.97 -4.89 -12.92
N LYS A 192 -13.12 -3.69 -12.36
CA LYS A 192 -12.87 -2.43 -13.07
C LYS A 192 -11.40 -2.31 -13.48
N LEU A 193 -10.47 -2.70 -12.59
CA LEU A 193 -9.02 -2.67 -12.89
C LEU A 193 -8.63 -3.74 -13.94
N ILE A 194 -9.26 -4.92 -13.90
CA ILE A 194 -9.11 -5.93 -14.95
C ILE A 194 -9.57 -5.36 -16.29
N ASN A 195 -10.72 -4.67 -16.34
CA ASN A 195 -11.23 -4.05 -17.55
C ASN A 195 -10.27 -2.98 -18.09
N VAL A 196 -9.72 -2.14 -17.21
CA VAL A 196 -8.68 -1.16 -17.60
C VAL A 196 -7.50 -1.87 -18.25
N SER A 197 -6.96 -2.89 -17.59
CA SER A 197 -5.76 -3.61 -18.08
C SER A 197 -6.02 -4.34 -19.39
N LYS A 198 -7.19 -4.96 -19.55
CA LYS A 198 -7.60 -5.59 -20.82
C LYS A 198 -7.73 -4.56 -21.94
N LYS A 199 -8.46 -3.46 -21.72
CA LYS A 199 -8.68 -2.42 -22.74
C LYS A 199 -7.39 -1.71 -23.16
N VAL A 200 -6.49 -1.43 -22.21
CA VAL A 200 -5.27 -0.67 -22.45
C VAL A 200 -4.15 -1.55 -23.00
N PHE A 201 -3.85 -2.66 -22.34
CA PHE A 201 -2.66 -3.47 -22.64
C PHE A 201 -2.99 -4.75 -23.40
N ASN A 202 -4.24 -5.22 -23.35
CA ASN A 202 -4.66 -6.55 -23.79
C ASN A 202 -3.76 -7.67 -23.21
N PHE A 203 -3.24 -7.45 -22.01
CA PHE A 203 -2.23 -8.29 -21.39
C PHE A 203 -2.23 -8.12 -19.86
N PHE A 204 -2.07 -9.20 -19.13
CA PHE A 204 -1.60 -9.25 -17.74
C PHE A 204 -1.19 -10.68 -17.38
N ILE A 205 -0.32 -10.80 -16.38
CA ILE A 205 0.11 -12.11 -15.84
C ILE A 205 -0.95 -12.60 -14.85
N LYS A 206 -1.39 -13.84 -15.06
CA LYS A 206 -2.17 -14.61 -14.07
C LYS A 206 -1.20 -15.33 -13.16
N ASP A 207 -1.16 -14.99 -11.87
CA ASP A 207 -0.31 -15.69 -10.91
C ASP A 207 -0.96 -17.03 -10.54
N PRO A 208 -0.30 -18.19 -10.81
CA PRO A 208 -0.83 -19.51 -10.46
C PRO A 208 -1.09 -19.69 -8.96
N SER A 209 -0.37 -18.96 -8.11
CA SER A 209 -0.57 -19.02 -6.66
C SER A 209 -1.95 -18.51 -6.20
N ASN A 210 -2.70 -17.81 -7.06
CA ASN A 210 -4.03 -17.27 -6.74
C ASN A 210 -5.12 -18.34 -6.60
N THR A 211 -4.85 -19.60 -6.95
CA THR A 211 -5.78 -20.73 -6.83
C THR A 211 -5.39 -21.72 -5.74
N ASN A 212 -4.25 -21.54 -5.08
CA ASN A 212 -3.73 -22.49 -4.11
C ASN A 212 -4.22 -22.18 -2.69
N ASP A 213 -5.06 -23.06 -2.15
CA ASP A 213 -5.70 -22.96 -0.82
C ASP A 213 -4.73 -23.03 0.38
N VAL A 214 -3.50 -23.43 0.18
CA VAL A 214 -2.44 -23.35 1.20
C VAL A 214 -2.26 -21.91 1.69
N PHE A 215 -2.54 -20.93 0.83
CA PHE A 215 -2.39 -19.53 1.19
C PHE A 215 -3.61 -18.97 1.92
N THR A 216 -3.40 -18.45 3.12
CA THR A 216 -4.47 -17.91 3.98
C THR A 216 -5.35 -16.88 3.26
N ARG A 217 -4.80 -16.04 2.38
CA ARG A 217 -5.60 -15.07 1.61
C ARG A 217 -6.60 -15.72 0.67
N ILE A 218 -6.26 -16.88 0.10
CA ILE A 218 -7.20 -17.61 -0.78
C ILE A 218 -8.36 -18.14 0.03
N ARG A 219 -8.08 -18.72 1.22
CA ARG A 219 -9.14 -19.17 2.13
C ARG A 219 -10.04 -18.03 2.59
N ILE A 220 -9.46 -16.84 2.87
CA ILE A 220 -10.24 -15.64 3.20
C ILE A 220 -11.15 -15.21 2.05
N ARG A 221 -10.70 -15.26 0.79
CA ARG A 221 -11.56 -14.97 -0.37
C ARG A 221 -12.74 -15.91 -0.46
N LYS A 222 -12.51 -17.20 -0.23
CA LYS A 222 -13.59 -18.20 -0.17
C LYS A 222 -14.57 -17.87 0.95
N LEU A 223 -14.08 -17.62 2.16
CA LEU A 223 -14.91 -17.21 3.29
C LEU A 223 -15.72 -15.95 2.99
N ILE A 224 -15.14 -14.91 2.39
CA ILE A 224 -15.87 -13.69 2.01
C ILE A 224 -17.00 -14.03 1.02
N ASN A 225 -16.77 -14.96 0.07
CA ASN A 225 -17.81 -15.37 -0.88
C ASN A 225 -18.93 -16.17 -0.21
N GLU A 226 -18.63 -16.99 0.78
CA GLU A 226 -19.62 -17.67 1.61
C GLU A 226 -20.45 -16.66 2.42
N LEU A 227 -19.78 -15.73 3.12
CA LEU A 227 -20.46 -14.67 3.85
C LEU A 227 -21.35 -13.79 2.97
N LYS A 228 -21.00 -13.59 1.70
CA LYS A 228 -21.88 -12.89 0.75
C LYS A 228 -23.18 -13.69 0.46
N ARG A 229 -23.09 -15.03 0.39
CA ARG A 229 -24.27 -15.88 0.23
C ARG A 229 -25.18 -15.80 1.45
N GLU A 230 -24.59 -15.65 2.63
CA GLU A 230 -25.29 -15.43 3.91
C GLU A 230 -25.71 -13.98 4.14
N GLY A 231 -25.64 -13.11 3.13
CA GLY A 231 -26.14 -11.73 3.20
C GLY A 231 -25.12 -10.64 3.52
N LEU A 232 -23.82 -10.94 3.53
CA LEU A 232 -22.80 -9.89 3.68
C LEU A 232 -22.85 -8.90 2.50
N ASP A 233 -23.29 -7.68 2.76
CA ASP A 233 -23.18 -6.57 1.84
C ASP A 233 -21.80 -5.88 1.96
N LEU A 234 -21.04 -5.89 0.88
CA LEU A 234 -19.71 -5.28 0.86
C LEU A 234 -19.73 -3.74 1.00
N ASN A 235 -20.82 -3.07 0.62
CA ASN A 235 -20.95 -1.62 0.81
C ASN A 235 -21.18 -1.32 2.31
N LYS A 236 -21.98 -2.14 3.00
CA LYS A 236 -22.16 -2.06 4.45
C LYS A 236 -20.85 -2.37 5.18
N LEU A 237 -20.10 -3.38 4.75
CA LEU A 237 -18.76 -3.67 5.30
C LEU A 237 -17.80 -2.48 5.09
N LYS A 238 -17.80 -1.88 3.90
CA LYS A 238 -17.01 -0.68 3.60
C LYS A 238 -17.37 0.48 4.53
N LEU A 239 -18.66 0.68 4.77
CA LEU A 239 -19.17 1.71 5.69
C LEU A 239 -18.68 1.43 7.13
N SER A 240 -18.80 0.19 7.59
CA SER A 240 -18.31 -0.22 8.92
C SER A 240 -16.80 0.05 9.07
N ILE A 241 -15.99 -0.32 8.07
CA ILE A 241 -14.55 -0.03 8.07
C ILE A 241 -14.29 1.49 8.10
N LYS A 242 -15.09 2.28 7.40
CA LYS A 242 -14.99 3.76 7.43
C LYS A 242 -15.30 4.29 8.82
N ASN A 243 -16.38 3.85 9.45
CA ASN A 243 -16.76 4.28 10.80
C ASN A 243 -15.66 3.92 11.83
N LEU A 244 -15.08 2.72 11.72
CA LEU A 244 -13.94 2.32 12.55
C LEU A 244 -12.72 3.24 12.34
N LYS A 245 -12.45 3.69 11.09
CA LYS A 245 -11.38 4.65 10.80
C LYS A 245 -11.65 6.03 11.42
N ASP A 246 -12.89 6.46 11.41
CA ASP A 246 -13.28 7.74 12.02
C ASP A 246 -13.12 7.68 13.55
N SER A 247 -13.52 6.57 14.19
CA SER A 247 -13.26 6.32 15.62
C SER A 247 -11.75 6.31 15.94
N ASP A 248 -10.93 5.69 15.09
CA ASP A 248 -9.47 5.67 15.27
C ASP A 248 -8.84 7.06 15.19
N ARG A 249 -9.38 7.96 14.36
CA ARG A 249 -8.94 9.37 14.30
C ARG A 249 -9.16 10.09 15.62
N THR A 250 -10.33 9.86 16.25
CA THR A 250 -10.63 10.40 17.59
C THR A 250 -9.63 9.89 18.62
N ILE A 251 -9.38 8.57 18.64
CA ILE A 251 -8.39 7.98 19.54
C ILE A 251 -6.99 8.58 19.30
N LYS A 252 -6.57 8.72 18.04
CA LYS A 252 -5.29 9.33 17.69
C LYS A 252 -5.16 10.77 18.19
N TYR A 253 -6.22 11.56 18.12
CA TYR A 253 -6.24 12.91 18.67
C TYR A 253 -5.92 12.90 20.17
N TYR A 254 -6.60 12.06 20.95
CA TYR A 254 -6.36 11.96 22.40
C TYR A 254 -4.99 11.36 22.73
N VAL A 255 -4.49 10.42 21.93
CA VAL A 255 -3.12 9.89 22.07
C VAL A 255 -2.08 10.99 21.89
N LEU A 256 -2.24 11.85 20.88
CA LEU A 256 -1.33 12.97 20.64
C LEU A 256 -1.44 14.00 21.78
N LYS A 257 -2.66 14.32 22.24
CA LYS A 257 -2.90 15.20 23.35
C LYS A 257 -2.23 14.69 24.63
N ASN A 258 -2.41 13.42 24.98
CA ASN A 258 -1.76 12.81 26.13
C ASN A 258 -0.22 12.89 26.06
N ILE A 259 0.36 12.64 24.89
CA ILE A 259 1.83 12.76 24.72
C ILE A 259 2.28 14.21 24.86
N GLN A 260 1.56 15.16 24.28
CA GLN A 260 1.92 16.59 24.34
C GLN A 260 1.84 17.17 25.76
N GLU A 261 0.83 16.79 26.53
CA GLU A 261 0.59 17.32 27.88
C GLU A 261 1.40 16.59 28.96
N ASN A 262 1.61 15.29 28.79
CA ASN A 262 2.09 14.41 29.86
C ASN A 262 3.42 13.69 29.57
N ALA A 263 4.08 13.96 28.42
CA ALA A 263 5.38 13.38 28.09
C ALA A 263 6.38 14.45 27.66
N ILE A 264 7.50 14.55 28.36
CA ILE A 264 8.61 15.49 28.06
C ILE A 264 9.73 14.70 27.42
N TYR A 265 10.11 15.07 26.20
CA TYR A 265 11.21 14.42 25.47
C TYR A 265 12.52 15.19 25.66
N PHE A 266 13.55 14.49 26.13
CA PHE A 266 14.90 15.00 26.26
C PHE A 266 15.76 14.49 25.09
N GLU A 267 15.94 15.34 24.09
CA GLU A 267 16.60 14.95 22.82
C GLU A 267 18.03 14.49 23.05
N ASN A 268 18.80 15.20 23.88
CA ASN A 268 20.21 14.91 24.19
C ASN A 268 20.42 13.52 24.81
N LYS A 269 19.44 13.04 25.58
CA LYS A 269 19.49 11.74 26.27
C LYS A 269 18.67 10.66 25.56
N ASN A 270 17.96 11.01 24.50
CA ASN A 270 17.00 10.16 23.79
C ASN A 270 16.04 9.41 24.73
N ASN A 271 15.51 10.10 25.74
CA ASN A 271 14.60 9.55 26.73
C ASN A 271 13.35 10.44 26.90
N PHE A 272 12.32 9.89 27.58
CA PHE A 272 11.12 10.60 27.95
C PHE A 272 10.96 10.57 29.48
N PHE A 273 10.52 11.69 30.01
CA PHE A 273 9.89 11.75 31.32
C PHE A 273 8.36 11.73 31.11
N LEU A 274 7.68 10.80 31.80
CA LEU A 274 6.24 10.64 31.74
C LEU A 274 5.64 11.09 33.08
N LYS A 275 4.75 12.09 33.05
CA LYS A 275 4.02 12.55 34.23
C LYS A 275 3.04 11.46 34.69
N LYS A 276 2.59 11.49 35.95
CA LYS A 276 1.60 10.59 36.51
C LYS A 276 0.30 10.54 35.70
N ASP A 277 -0.18 11.71 35.26
CA ASP A 277 -1.39 11.87 34.46
C ASP A 277 -1.34 11.19 33.09
N PHE A 278 -0.15 10.87 32.59
CA PHE A 278 0.02 10.08 31.37
C PHE A 278 -0.65 8.71 31.50
N PHE A 279 -0.64 8.12 32.72
CA PHE A 279 -1.16 6.79 33.00
C PHE A 279 -2.61 6.80 33.50
N TYR A 280 -3.16 7.96 33.86
CA TYR A 280 -4.57 8.13 34.30
C TYR A 280 -5.54 8.38 33.14
N GLN A 281 -5.15 8.09 31.93
CA GLN A 281 -5.99 8.13 30.73
C GLN A 281 -6.69 6.78 30.50
N PRO A 282 -7.74 6.72 29.64
CA PRO A 282 -8.32 5.44 29.20
C PRO A 282 -7.25 4.46 28.68
N ASN A 283 -7.42 3.17 28.95
CA ASN A 283 -6.39 2.16 28.69
C ASN A 283 -5.85 2.17 27.25
N GLU A 284 -6.71 2.34 26.22
CA GLU A 284 -6.30 2.41 24.82
C GLU A 284 -5.43 3.65 24.54
N ILE A 285 -5.71 4.78 25.20
CA ILE A 285 -4.92 6.00 25.07
C ILE A 285 -3.54 5.78 25.69
N VAL A 286 -3.47 5.26 26.93
CA VAL A 286 -2.18 4.94 27.58
C VAL A 286 -1.37 3.97 26.75
N PHE A 287 -1.99 2.87 26.29
CA PHE A 287 -1.35 1.83 25.50
C PHE A 287 -0.73 2.40 24.21
N ARG A 288 -1.48 3.20 23.45
CA ARG A 288 -0.98 3.78 22.20
C ARG A 288 0.03 4.90 22.45
N SER A 289 -0.17 5.73 23.46
CA SER A 289 0.77 6.78 23.83
C SER A 289 2.12 6.18 24.22
N LEU A 290 2.13 5.17 25.07
CA LEU A 290 3.36 4.49 25.49
C LEU A 290 4.03 3.76 24.32
N SER A 291 3.25 3.10 23.45
CA SER A 291 3.77 2.50 22.22
C SER A 291 4.49 3.52 21.34
N ASN A 292 3.92 4.72 21.17
CA ASN A 292 4.51 5.79 20.35
C ASN A 292 5.80 6.33 20.98
N VAL A 293 5.82 6.54 22.29
CA VAL A 293 7.00 6.98 23.05
C VAL A 293 8.14 5.96 22.90
N LEU A 294 7.87 4.67 23.14
CA LEU A 294 8.87 3.61 23.02
C LEU A 294 9.38 3.44 21.59
N ASN A 295 8.51 3.59 20.57
CA ASN A 295 8.94 3.58 19.17
C ASN A 295 9.89 4.74 18.85
N LYS A 296 9.63 5.93 19.39
CA LYS A 296 10.49 7.10 19.17
C LYS A 296 11.87 6.90 19.76
N ILE A 297 11.97 6.33 20.98
CA ILE A 297 13.23 6.02 21.64
C ILE A 297 14.00 4.92 20.90
N SER A 298 13.33 3.81 20.63
CA SER A 298 13.98 2.60 20.09
C SER A 298 14.40 2.74 18.63
N LYS A 299 13.79 3.67 17.88
CA LYS A 299 13.93 3.81 16.41
C LYS A 299 13.67 2.51 15.65
N ARG A 300 12.98 1.53 16.29
CA ARG A 300 12.68 0.22 15.69
C ARG A 300 11.51 0.34 14.71
N TYR A 301 11.55 -0.48 13.68
CA TYR A 301 10.49 -0.54 12.68
C TYR A 301 9.16 -1.10 13.23
N TYR A 302 9.24 -2.09 14.13
CA TYR A 302 8.07 -2.70 14.75
C TYR A 302 7.85 -2.17 16.15
N SER A 303 6.60 -1.84 16.45
CA SER A 303 6.15 -1.51 17.81
C SER A 303 6.40 -2.67 18.78
N PRO A 304 6.60 -2.39 20.07
CA PRO A 304 6.67 -3.42 21.10
C PRO A 304 5.46 -4.35 21.04
N ARG A 305 5.63 -5.61 21.47
CA ARG A 305 4.53 -6.57 21.53
C ARG A 305 3.48 -6.12 22.53
N GLY A 306 2.19 -6.26 22.17
CA GLY A 306 1.08 -5.81 23.01
C GLY A 306 1.11 -6.36 24.42
N LYS A 307 1.40 -7.66 24.62
CA LYS A 307 1.55 -8.27 25.95
C LYS A 307 2.58 -7.53 26.80
N SER A 308 3.78 -7.32 26.31
CA SER A 308 4.85 -6.64 27.05
C SER A 308 4.50 -5.19 27.40
N LEU A 309 3.72 -4.50 26.54
CA LEU A 309 3.23 -3.16 26.85
C LEU A 309 2.20 -3.17 27.97
N VAL A 310 1.26 -4.12 27.95
CA VAL A 310 0.24 -4.25 29.01
C VAL A 310 0.91 -4.59 30.34
N GLU A 311 1.85 -5.53 30.36
CA GLU A 311 2.63 -5.87 31.56
C GLU A 311 3.39 -4.67 32.13
N LEU A 312 4.02 -3.85 31.26
CA LEU A 312 4.70 -2.63 31.68
C LEU A 312 3.73 -1.60 32.26
N ILE A 313 2.59 -1.37 31.62
CA ILE A 313 1.56 -0.44 32.11
C ILE A 313 1.06 -0.86 33.49
N ASN A 314 0.78 -2.15 33.68
CA ASN A 314 0.31 -2.68 34.97
C ASN A 314 1.35 -2.49 36.07
N LYS A 315 2.66 -2.71 35.79
CA LYS A 315 3.74 -2.49 36.76
C LYS A 315 3.92 -1.02 37.16
N VAL A 316 3.56 -0.08 36.29
CA VAL A 316 3.69 1.36 36.58
C VAL A 316 2.45 1.89 37.30
N LYS A 317 1.28 1.25 37.14
CA LYS A 317 0.03 1.63 37.82
C LYS A 317 -0.09 1.07 39.26
N LEU A 318 0.77 0.10 39.62
CA LEU A 318 0.90 -0.40 41.00
C LEU A 318 1.76 0.56 41.83
#